data_ad6a97f6abbe48356e8920ee8628fbee
#
_entry.id   ad6a97f6abbe48356e8920ee8628fbee
#
_cell.length_a   1.000
_cell.length_b   1.000
_cell.length_c   1.000
_cell.angle_alpha   90.00
_cell.angle_beta   90.00
_cell.angle_gamma   90.00
#
_symmetry.space_group_name_H-M   'P 1'
#
loop_
_entity.id
_entity.type
_entity.pdbx_description
1 polymer ?
#
loop_
_entity_poly.entity_id
_entity_poly.type
_entity_poly.pdbx_seq_one_letter_code
_entity_poly.pdbx_strand_id
1 'polypeptide(L)'
;KEYRRQRQMCIRDSSSVVDVHTKDGNMKEYHGSAMLGLTSGNLNFEGPIIKDRTSFNASFRRSWLDGLSAPGLAIYNKIQKKNGEKFSARYAFTDLNLKVNHHINDRSQAYVNFYFGQDFLKGGSSEFSVGDDITPFENKDFGKMRWGNIALSSGWSYVFNNKMFGTVTLAYSHYQSKLKQETSQYYGTEGDKDYSSRFIETSTRNGINDFGVHANFDYIPTPAHHIRYGTDYLYHRFSPEYIEEKTSENLSPTKRTTGDERLSANELAVFAEDDWAISP
;
A
#
# COMPACT_ATOMS: atom_id res chain seq x y z
N LYS A 1 11.75 -12.73 -29.36
CA LYS A 1 10.99 -12.02 -28.28
C LYS A 1 10.12 -12.95 -27.43
N GLU A 2 9.76 -14.14 -27.89
CA GLU A 2 8.96 -15.13 -27.13
C GLU A 2 9.79 -15.98 -26.15
N TYR A 3 11.07 -16.17 -26.44
CA TYR A 3 11.98 -17.01 -25.62
C TYR A 3 12.26 -16.44 -24.21
N ARG A 4 12.14 -15.12 -24.01
CA ARG A 4 12.36 -14.47 -22.71
C ARG A 4 11.23 -14.70 -21.69
N ARG A 5 10.02 -14.96 -22.14
CA ARG A 5 8.86 -15.18 -21.22
C ARG A 5 8.84 -16.57 -20.58
N GLN A 6 9.38 -17.58 -21.24
CA GLN A 6 9.39 -18.95 -20.71
C GLN A 6 10.41 -19.18 -19.58
N ARG A 7 11.52 -18.44 -19.57
CA ARG A 7 12.55 -18.61 -18.53
C ARG A 7 12.17 -18.04 -17.16
N GLN A 8 11.32 -17.04 -17.11
CA GLN A 8 10.85 -16.48 -15.82
C GLN A 8 9.82 -17.36 -15.11
N MET A 9 9.17 -18.27 -15.82
CA MET A 9 8.17 -19.18 -15.25
C MET A 9 8.74 -20.29 -14.34
N CYS A 10 10.03 -20.60 -14.43
CA CYS A 10 10.64 -21.70 -13.69
C CYS A 10 11.23 -21.32 -12.33
N ILE A 11 11.33 -20.03 -12.00
CA ILE A 11 12.02 -19.55 -10.77
C ILE A 11 11.04 -19.33 -9.61
N ARG A 12 9.78 -19.04 -9.90
CA ARG A 12 8.67 -18.98 -8.92
C ARG A 12 7.40 -19.45 -9.62
N ASP A 13 6.65 -20.31 -8.99
CA ASP A 13 5.37 -20.88 -9.48
C ASP A 13 4.25 -19.82 -9.66
N SER A 14 4.61 -18.60 -9.99
CA SER A 14 3.68 -17.49 -10.25
C SER A 14 3.56 -17.22 -11.75
N SER A 15 2.35 -16.94 -12.21
CA SER A 15 2.01 -16.70 -13.61
C SER A 15 2.62 -15.43 -14.22
N SER A 16 3.12 -14.49 -13.40
CA SER A 16 3.76 -13.25 -13.85
C SER A 16 4.59 -12.59 -12.75
N VAL A 17 5.67 -11.90 -13.16
CA VAL A 17 6.46 -11.02 -12.30
C VAL A 17 6.32 -9.60 -12.84
N VAL A 18 5.94 -8.66 -11.96
CA VAL A 18 5.91 -7.22 -12.28
C VAL A 18 7.12 -6.58 -11.60
N ASP A 19 8.05 -6.12 -12.40
CA ASP A 19 9.22 -5.37 -11.93
C ASP A 19 8.96 -3.87 -12.11
N VAL A 20 9.00 -3.10 -11.02
CA VAL A 20 8.69 -1.68 -10.99
C VAL A 20 9.92 -0.88 -10.66
N HIS A 21 10.39 -0.11 -11.63
CA HIS A 21 11.46 0.85 -11.44
C HIS A 21 10.90 2.27 -11.35
N THR A 22 11.24 2.98 -10.29
CA THR A 22 10.94 4.41 -10.17
C THR A 22 11.91 5.21 -11.01
N LYS A 23 11.39 6.27 -11.65
CA LYS A 23 12.20 7.18 -12.50
C LYS A 23 13.28 7.87 -11.66
N ASP A 24 14.50 7.93 -12.18
CA ASP A 24 15.57 8.79 -11.67
C ASP A 24 15.25 10.26 -11.99
N GLY A 25 15.62 11.17 -11.10
CA GLY A 25 15.46 12.59 -11.35
C GLY A 25 16.44 13.11 -12.43
N ASN A 26 16.09 14.22 -13.06
CA ASN A 26 16.98 14.89 -14.00
C ASN A 26 18.20 15.48 -13.28
N MET A 27 19.41 15.22 -13.77
CA MET A 27 20.66 15.69 -13.16
C MET A 27 21.11 17.08 -13.64
N LYS A 28 20.44 17.64 -14.65
CA LYS A 28 20.87 18.89 -15.31
C LYS A 28 19.91 20.04 -15.04
N GLU A 29 18.61 19.76 -15.11
CA GLU A 29 17.56 20.78 -15.09
C GLU A 29 16.40 20.35 -14.19
N TYR A 30 15.67 21.35 -13.66
CA TYR A 30 14.44 21.11 -12.93
C TYR A 30 13.26 20.94 -13.88
N HIS A 31 12.46 19.92 -13.64
CA HIS A 31 11.22 19.68 -14.35
C HIS A 31 10.08 19.44 -13.36
N GLY A 32 8.93 19.95 -13.73
CA GLY A 32 7.71 19.75 -12.96
C GLY A 32 6.55 19.40 -13.90
N SER A 33 5.67 18.53 -13.45
CA SER A 33 4.43 18.24 -14.13
C SER A 33 3.28 18.14 -13.14
N ALA A 34 2.12 18.63 -13.54
CA ALA A 34 0.88 18.51 -12.81
C ALA A 34 -0.19 17.93 -13.73
N MET A 35 -0.90 16.93 -13.23
CA MET A 35 -2.03 16.33 -13.93
C MET A 35 -3.25 16.39 -13.02
N LEU A 36 -4.34 16.95 -13.52
CA LEU A 36 -5.63 17.00 -12.85
C LEU A 36 -6.61 16.15 -13.65
N GLY A 37 -7.01 15.04 -13.09
CA GLY A 37 -8.07 14.18 -13.62
C GLY A 37 -9.38 14.36 -12.86
N LEU A 38 -10.45 13.73 -13.34
CA LEU A 38 -11.77 13.80 -12.71
C LEU A 38 -11.73 13.24 -11.28
N THR A 39 -10.99 12.18 -11.04
CA THR A 39 -11.00 11.43 -9.76
C THR A 39 -9.75 11.63 -8.91
N SER A 40 -8.66 12.09 -9.50
CA SER A 40 -7.37 12.26 -8.82
C SER A 40 -6.49 13.29 -9.48
N GLY A 41 -5.52 13.80 -8.74
CA GLY A 41 -4.42 14.62 -9.24
C GLY A 41 -3.07 14.02 -8.93
N ASN A 42 -2.10 14.35 -9.76
CA ASN A 42 -0.71 13.97 -9.61
C ASN A 42 0.18 15.21 -9.81
N LEU A 43 1.16 15.35 -8.93
CA LEU A 43 2.23 16.33 -9.03
C LEU A 43 3.54 15.57 -9.08
N ASN A 44 4.41 15.93 -10.01
CA ASN A 44 5.77 15.42 -10.07
C ASN A 44 6.74 16.60 -10.15
N PHE A 45 7.83 16.52 -9.39
CA PHE A 45 8.92 17.47 -9.42
C PHE A 45 10.26 16.75 -9.34
N GLU A 46 11.17 17.06 -10.27
CA GLU A 46 12.48 16.44 -10.35
C GLU A 46 13.56 17.47 -10.70
N GLY A 47 14.79 17.19 -10.33
CA GLY A 47 15.90 18.05 -10.66
C GLY A 47 17.21 17.70 -9.95
N PRO A 48 18.26 18.46 -10.22
CA PRO A 48 19.57 18.27 -9.59
C PRO A 48 19.59 18.81 -8.15
N ILE A 49 20.10 18.01 -7.20
CA ILE A 49 20.58 18.49 -5.89
C ILE A 49 22.03 18.98 -6.08
N ILE A 50 22.85 18.17 -6.76
CA ILE A 50 24.20 18.53 -7.21
C ILE A 50 24.24 18.25 -8.68
N LYS A 51 24.46 19.29 -9.47
CA LYS A 51 24.45 19.21 -10.94
C LYS A 51 25.40 18.11 -11.41
N ASP A 52 24.95 17.30 -12.38
CA ASP A 52 25.64 16.16 -12.99
C ASP A 52 26.03 15.03 -12.00
N ARG A 53 25.66 15.12 -10.72
CA ARG A 53 26.02 14.11 -9.70
C ARG A 53 24.86 13.57 -8.91
N THR A 54 23.95 14.43 -8.47
CA THR A 54 22.87 14.00 -7.57
C THR A 54 21.56 14.58 -8.06
N SER A 55 20.59 13.72 -8.29
CA SER A 55 19.23 14.13 -8.65
C SER A 55 18.21 13.62 -7.66
N PHE A 56 17.06 14.28 -7.64
CA PHE A 56 15.89 13.81 -6.92
C PHE A 56 14.68 13.74 -7.86
N ASN A 57 13.75 12.88 -7.51
CA ASN A 57 12.39 12.83 -8.06
C ASN A 57 11.41 12.73 -6.91
N ALA A 58 10.40 13.59 -6.90
CA ALA A 58 9.32 13.61 -5.93
C ALA A 58 7.99 13.55 -6.67
N SER A 59 7.14 12.59 -6.37
CA SER A 59 5.82 12.43 -6.95
C SER A 59 4.78 12.29 -5.84
N PHE A 60 3.73 13.08 -5.92
CA PHE A 60 2.59 13.05 -5.02
C PHE A 60 1.30 12.85 -5.80
N ARG A 61 0.48 11.88 -5.39
CA ARG A 61 -0.82 11.62 -5.99
C ARG A 61 -1.89 11.53 -4.90
N ARG A 62 -3.04 12.16 -5.14
CA ARG A 62 -4.21 12.06 -4.27
C ARG A 62 -5.49 11.96 -5.09
N SER A 63 -6.40 11.11 -4.62
CA SER A 63 -7.78 11.10 -5.11
C SER A 63 -8.66 12.06 -4.30
N TRP A 64 -9.71 12.58 -4.91
CA TRP A 64 -10.75 13.40 -4.27
C TRP A 64 -12.15 12.80 -4.43
N LEU A 65 -12.21 11.48 -4.55
CA LEU A 65 -13.49 10.75 -4.63
C LEU A 65 -14.34 10.97 -3.37
N ASP A 66 -13.71 11.21 -2.23
CA ASP A 66 -14.35 11.58 -0.96
C ASP A 66 -15.11 12.92 -1.05
N GLY A 67 -14.60 13.87 -1.82
CA GLY A 67 -15.27 15.15 -2.11
C GLY A 67 -16.31 15.04 -3.21
N LEU A 68 -16.01 14.31 -4.29
CA LEU A 68 -16.93 14.16 -5.45
C LEU A 68 -18.19 13.36 -5.10
N SER A 69 -18.11 12.38 -4.22
CA SER A 69 -19.26 11.59 -3.79
C SER A 69 -20.23 12.37 -2.88
N ALA A 70 -19.77 13.41 -2.20
CA ALA A 70 -20.55 14.11 -1.18
C ALA A 70 -21.84 14.77 -1.72
N PRO A 71 -21.85 15.49 -2.85
CA PRO A 71 -23.10 16.06 -3.40
C PRO A 71 -24.12 15.00 -3.82
N GLY A 72 -23.68 13.93 -4.48
CA GLY A 72 -24.55 12.82 -4.87
C GLY A 72 -25.18 12.12 -3.66
N LEU A 73 -24.39 11.86 -2.62
CA LEU A 73 -24.87 11.29 -1.36
C LEU A 73 -25.82 12.23 -0.62
N ALA A 74 -25.60 13.54 -0.68
CA ALA A 74 -26.51 14.51 -0.07
C ALA A 74 -27.89 14.50 -0.74
N ILE A 75 -27.94 14.40 -2.09
CA ILE A 75 -29.19 14.28 -2.84
C ILE A 75 -29.87 12.95 -2.52
N TYR A 76 -29.15 11.83 -2.57
CA TYR A 76 -29.65 10.52 -2.23
C TYR A 76 -30.27 10.49 -0.82
N ASN A 77 -29.55 10.97 0.18
CA ASN A 77 -30.02 11.01 1.55
C ASN A 77 -31.25 11.92 1.74
N LYS A 78 -31.37 13.00 0.96
CA LYS A 78 -32.54 13.86 1.01
C LYS A 78 -33.80 13.11 0.51
N ILE A 79 -33.64 12.24 -0.48
CA ILE A 79 -34.74 11.41 -1.02
C ILE A 79 -35.09 10.32 0.01
N GLN A 80 -34.09 9.61 0.52
CA GLN A 80 -34.27 8.47 1.45
C GLN A 80 -34.69 8.87 2.86
N LYS A 81 -34.58 10.14 3.21
CA LYS A 81 -35.05 10.63 4.51
C LYS A 81 -36.52 10.31 4.79
N LYS A 82 -37.35 10.24 3.74
CA LYS A 82 -38.77 9.86 3.85
C LYS A 82 -38.96 8.39 4.27
N ASN A 83 -37.98 7.54 3.95
CA ASN A 83 -37.99 6.12 4.29
C ASN A 83 -37.29 5.84 5.63
N GLY A 84 -36.81 6.88 6.34
CA GLY A 84 -36.04 6.70 7.56
C GLY A 84 -34.61 6.22 7.35
N GLU A 85 -34.05 6.39 6.16
CA GLU A 85 -32.72 5.88 5.82
C GLU A 85 -31.73 7.00 5.55
N LYS A 86 -30.47 6.75 5.91
CA LYS A 86 -29.34 7.60 5.58
C LYS A 86 -28.12 6.75 5.25
N PHE A 87 -27.41 7.11 4.20
CA PHE A 87 -26.22 6.41 3.73
C PHE A 87 -25.01 7.34 3.68
N SER A 88 -23.83 6.80 3.96
CA SER A 88 -22.56 7.52 3.84
C SER A 88 -21.51 6.64 3.18
N ALA A 89 -20.73 7.21 2.26
CA ALA A 89 -19.57 6.54 1.66
C ALA A 89 -18.50 7.58 1.32
N ARG A 90 -17.26 7.31 1.68
CA ARG A 90 -16.10 8.14 1.34
C ARG A 90 -14.91 7.25 1.06
N TYR A 91 -14.23 7.49 -0.03
CA TYR A 91 -13.00 6.80 -0.38
C TYR A 91 -11.96 7.83 -0.87
N ALA A 92 -10.75 7.66 -0.41
CA ALA A 92 -9.61 8.42 -0.90
C ALA A 92 -8.32 7.59 -0.80
N PHE A 93 -7.41 7.81 -1.73
CA PHE A 93 -6.05 7.33 -1.65
C PHE A 93 -5.04 8.48 -1.72
N THR A 94 -3.87 8.24 -1.18
CA THR A 94 -2.73 9.19 -1.20
C THR A 94 -1.46 8.38 -1.39
N ASP A 95 -0.64 8.78 -2.37
CA ASP A 95 0.66 8.19 -2.65
C ASP A 95 1.74 9.28 -2.65
N LEU A 96 2.89 8.97 -2.10
CA LEU A 96 4.10 9.77 -2.14
C LEU A 96 5.27 8.88 -2.56
N ASN A 97 5.99 9.28 -3.59
CA ASN A 97 7.26 8.68 -3.99
C ASN A 97 8.36 9.72 -3.92
N LEU A 98 9.48 9.36 -3.31
CA LEU A 98 10.68 10.17 -3.24
C LEU A 98 11.86 9.30 -3.63
N LYS A 99 12.66 9.75 -4.60
CA LYS A 99 13.90 9.08 -4.98
C LYS A 99 15.04 10.07 -5.05
N VAL A 100 16.17 9.68 -4.51
CA VAL A 100 17.44 10.39 -4.66
C VAL A 100 18.42 9.42 -5.31
N ASN A 101 19.07 9.87 -6.36
CA ASN A 101 20.09 9.12 -7.08
C ASN A 101 21.41 9.91 -7.04
N HIS A 102 22.52 9.23 -6.79
CA HIS A 102 23.83 9.82 -6.65
C HIS A 102 24.89 9.05 -7.43
N HIS A 103 25.56 9.71 -8.36
CA HIS A 103 26.74 9.21 -9.02
C HIS A 103 27.97 9.49 -8.14
N ILE A 104 28.49 8.45 -7.51
CA ILE A 104 29.69 8.53 -6.66
C ILE A 104 30.91 8.79 -7.55
N ASN A 105 31.02 8.06 -8.65
CA ASN A 105 31.99 8.22 -9.74
C ASN A 105 31.46 7.52 -11.01
N ASP A 106 32.25 7.51 -12.10
CA ASP A 106 31.85 6.93 -13.39
C ASP A 106 31.54 5.42 -13.34
N ARG A 107 31.95 4.73 -12.28
CA ARG A 107 31.74 3.29 -12.09
C ARG A 107 30.76 2.96 -10.97
N SER A 108 30.34 3.94 -10.19
CA SER A 108 29.57 3.71 -8.95
C SER A 108 28.41 4.66 -8.85
N GLN A 109 27.23 4.10 -8.66
CA GLN A 109 25.98 4.81 -8.48
C GLN A 109 25.24 4.24 -7.30
N ALA A 110 24.61 5.09 -6.51
CA ALA A 110 23.75 4.69 -5.40
C ALA A 110 22.42 5.44 -5.48
N TYR A 111 21.37 4.82 -4.98
CA TYR A 111 20.06 5.47 -4.82
C TYR A 111 19.41 5.14 -3.49
N VAL A 112 18.52 6.01 -3.09
CA VAL A 112 17.55 5.76 -2.01
C VAL A 112 16.18 6.10 -2.56
N ASN A 113 15.23 5.20 -2.35
CA ASN A 113 13.84 5.36 -2.76
C ASN A 113 12.92 5.15 -1.56
N PHE A 114 11.97 6.06 -1.38
CA PHE A 114 10.93 6.00 -0.37
C PHE A 114 9.57 6.04 -1.03
N TYR A 115 8.70 5.14 -0.63
CA TYR A 115 7.29 5.10 -1.01
C TYR A 115 6.40 5.12 0.22
N PHE A 116 5.36 5.92 0.17
CA PHE A 116 4.24 5.89 1.10
C PHE A 116 2.95 5.87 0.29
N GLY A 117 2.09 4.87 0.57
CA GLY A 117 0.77 4.77 0.00
C GLY A 117 -0.25 4.47 1.09
N GLN A 118 -1.36 5.21 1.10
CA GLN A 118 -2.45 4.99 2.03
C GLN A 118 -3.80 5.13 1.34
N ASP A 119 -4.64 4.13 1.54
CA ASP A 119 -6.05 4.12 1.18
C ASP A 119 -6.92 4.28 2.42
N PHE A 120 -8.05 4.92 2.21
CA PHE A 120 -9.04 5.17 3.23
C PHE A 120 -10.43 4.95 2.67
N LEU A 121 -11.18 4.05 3.29
CA LEU A 121 -12.58 3.79 3.01
C LEU A 121 -13.38 4.00 4.29
N LYS A 122 -14.48 4.74 4.20
CA LYS A 122 -15.42 4.98 5.29
C LYS A 122 -16.82 4.91 4.72
N GLY A 123 -17.70 4.14 5.36
CA GLY A 123 -19.09 4.04 4.91
C GLY A 123 -19.99 3.48 5.98
N GLY A 124 -21.28 3.66 5.79
CA GLY A 124 -22.28 3.14 6.69
C GLY A 124 -23.68 3.57 6.33
N SER A 125 -24.63 2.94 6.97
CA SER A 125 -26.05 3.23 6.89
C SER A 125 -26.61 3.51 8.27
N SER A 126 -27.69 4.26 8.32
CA SER A 126 -28.54 4.37 9.51
C SER A 126 -30.00 4.33 9.10
N GLU A 127 -30.75 3.62 9.89
CA GLU A 127 -32.20 3.54 9.82
C GLU A 127 -32.79 4.14 11.10
N PHE A 128 -33.88 4.85 11.02
CA PHE A 128 -34.55 5.47 12.13
C PHE A 128 -36.07 5.44 11.96
N SER A 129 -36.78 5.46 13.08
CA SER A 129 -38.24 5.46 13.05
C SER A 129 -38.80 6.70 12.35
N VAL A 130 -39.89 6.50 11.59
CA VAL A 130 -40.59 7.55 10.84
C VAL A 130 -42.08 7.51 11.21
N GLY A 131 -42.63 8.67 11.62
CA GLY A 131 -44.01 8.83 12.02
C GLY A 131 -44.21 8.92 13.55
N ASP A 132 -45.30 9.53 13.96
CA ASP A 132 -45.57 9.86 15.36
C ASP A 132 -46.06 8.66 16.19
N ASP A 133 -46.66 7.65 15.54
CA ASP A 133 -47.21 6.46 16.18
C ASP A 133 -46.28 5.24 16.22
N ILE A 134 -45.00 5.43 15.85
CA ILE A 134 -44.03 4.35 15.78
C ILE A 134 -43.10 4.41 16.98
N THR A 135 -42.87 3.23 17.61
CA THR A 135 -41.84 3.13 18.66
C THR A 135 -40.51 3.68 18.15
N PRO A 136 -39.89 4.64 18.85
CA PRO A 136 -38.60 5.17 18.43
C PRO A 136 -37.55 4.08 18.30
N PHE A 137 -36.92 3.97 17.15
CA PHE A 137 -35.75 3.12 16.98
C PHE A 137 -34.69 3.81 16.12
N GLU A 138 -33.47 3.48 16.35
CA GLU A 138 -32.34 3.88 15.49
C GLU A 138 -31.35 2.71 15.39
N ASN A 139 -31.01 2.34 14.16
CA ASN A 139 -29.94 1.39 13.86
C ASN A 139 -28.86 2.09 13.02
N LYS A 140 -27.61 1.98 13.44
CA LYS A 140 -26.45 2.55 12.76
C LYS A 140 -25.40 1.48 12.56
N ASP A 141 -25.03 1.26 11.32
CA ASP A 141 -23.91 0.44 10.92
C ASP A 141 -22.86 1.30 10.24
N PHE A 142 -21.64 1.23 10.74
CA PHE A 142 -20.57 2.07 10.30
C PHE A 142 -19.27 1.28 10.13
N GLY A 143 -18.61 1.43 8.99
CA GLY A 143 -17.32 0.81 8.70
C GLY A 143 -16.25 1.84 8.29
N LYS A 144 -15.06 1.64 8.79
CA LYS A 144 -13.87 2.42 8.43
C LYS A 144 -12.71 1.47 8.20
N MET A 145 -12.16 1.50 7.00
CA MET A 145 -10.98 0.74 6.63
C MET A 145 -9.85 1.68 6.23
N ARG A 146 -8.67 1.41 6.73
CA ARG A 146 -7.42 2.03 6.30
C ARG A 146 -6.43 0.94 6.00
N TRP A 147 -5.78 1.02 4.85
CA TRP A 147 -4.67 0.14 4.52
C TRP A 147 -3.62 0.94 3.76
N GLY A 148 -2.40 0.48 3.82
CA GLY A 148 -1.32 1.17 3.15
C GLY A 148 0.02 0.53 3.35
N ASN A 149 0.99 1.06 2.62
CA ASN A 149 2.36 0.60 2.60
C ASN A 149 3.33 1.77 2.85
N ILE A 150 4.40 1.45 3.54
CA ILE A 150 5.62 2.23 3.54
C ILE A 150 6.70 1.31 2.97
N ALA A 151 7.47 1.80 2.00
CA ALA A 151 8.62 1.06 1.48
C ALA A 151 9.84 1.99 1.41
N LEU A 152 10.97 1.47 1.82
CA LEU A 152 12.27 2.11 1.72
C LEU A 152 13.20 1.14 1.01
N SER A 153 13.86 1.58 -0.05
CA SER A 153 14.90 0.81 -0.69
C SER A 153 16.14 1.65 -0.96
N SER A 154 17.29 1.04 -0.85
CA SER A 154 18.56 1.63 -1.25
C SER A 154 19.31 0.63 -2.11
N GLY A 155 19.87 1.11 -3.20
CA GLY A 155 20.64 0.30 -4.11
C GLY A 155 21.99 0.94 -4.39
N TRP A 156 22.97 0.08 -4.57
CA TRP A 156 24.29 0.44 -5.01
C TRP A 156 24.70 -0.42 -6.18
N SER A 157 25.10 0.22 -7.27
CA SER A 157 25.58 -0.41 -8.50
C SER A 157 27.03 -0.08 -8.72
N TYR A 158 27.82 -1.06 -9.12
CA TYR A 158 29.25 -0.90 -9.34
C TYR A 158 29.74 -1.65 -10.58
N VAL A 159 30.48 -0.95 -11.41
CA VAL A 159 31.19 -1.51 -12.57
C VAL A 159 32.60 -1.90 -12.14
N PHE A 160 32.84 -3.17 -11.86
CA PHE A 160 34.14 -3.69 -11.43
C PHE A 160 35.19 -3.54 -12.52
N ASN A 161 34.82 -3.93 -13.74
CA ASN A 161 35.59 -3.80 -14.94
C ASN A 161 34.71 -3.89 -16.20
N ASN A 162 35.29 -3.88 -17.40
CA ASN A 162 34.50 -3.95 -18.65
C ASN A 162 33.72 -5.25 -18.86
N LYS A 163 33.89 -6.24 -17.97
CA LYS A 163 33.25 -7.57 -18.07
C LYS A 163 32.36 -7.88 -16.87
N MET A 164 32.40 -7.09 -15.83
CA MET A 164 31.68 -7.39 -14.58
C MET A 164 30.99 -6.16 -14.01
N PHE A 165 29.73 -6.31 -13.77
CA PHE A 165 28.83 -5.33 -13.15
C PHE A 165 28.11 -6.02 -11.96
N GLY A 166 27.80 -5.28 -10.93
CA GLY A 166 27.06 -5.80 -9.79
C GLY A 166 26.13 -4.75 -9.19
N THR A 167 25.03 -5.21 -8.65
CA THR A 167 24.05 -4.40 -7.92
C THR A 167 23.71 -5.07 -6.60
N VAL A 168 23.71 -4.29 -5.53
CA VAL A 168 23.21 -4.71 -4.21
C VAL A 168 22.06 -3.78 -3.84
N THR A 169 20.92 -4.36 -3.46
CA THR A 169 19.72 -3.64 -3.02
C THR A 169 19.33 -4.08 -1.64
N LEU A 170 19.10 -3.13 -0.76
CA LEU A 170 18.44 -3.32 0.55
C LEU A 170 17.03 -2.79 0.44
N ALA A 171 16.07 -3.55 0.93
CA ALA A 171 14.66 -3.19 0.91
C ALA A 171 14.02 -3.40 2.27
N TYR A 172 13.16 -2.49 2.64
CA TYR A 172 12.24 -2.62 3.77
C TYR A 172 10.84 -2.26 3.31
N SER A 173 9.86 -3.07 3.68
CA SER A 173 8.46 -2.70 3.51
C SER A 173 7.66 -2.96 4.77
N HIS A 174 6.67 -2.11 4.99
CA HIS A 174 5.67 -2.24 6.05
C HIS A 174 4.29 -2.06 5.45
N TYR A 175 3.51 -3.12 5.46
CA TYR A 175 2.08 -3.09 5.14
C TYR A 175 1.26 -3.15 6.42
N GLN A 176 0.22 -2.35 6.50
CA GLN A 176 -0.77 -2.41 7.57
C GLN A 176 -2.18 -2.23 7.02
N SER A 177 -3.10 -3.04 7.51
CA SER A 177 -4.54 -2.87 7.33
C SER A 177 -5.23 -2.78 8.67
N LYS A 178 -6.20 -1.87 8.78
CA LYS A 178 -7.05 -1.69 9.94
C LYS A 178 -8.49 -1.51 9.50
N LEU A 179 -9.34 -2.43 9.91
CA LEU A 179 -10.79 -2.36 9.74
C LEU A 179 -11.43 -2.08 11.10
N LYS A 180 -12.34 -1.11 11.16
CA LYS A 180 -13.16 -0.82 12.32
C LYS A 180 -14.61 -0.84 11.87
N GLN A 181 -15.43 -1.61 12.57
CA GLN A 181 -16.88 -1.71 12.38
C GLN A 181 -17.58 -1.34 13.66
N GLU A 182 -18.62 -0.53 13.56
CA GLU A 182 -19.43 -0.06 14.68
C GLU A 182 -20.90 -0.30 14.34
N THR A 183 -21.61 -1.00 15.20
CA THR A 183 -23.05 -1.19 15.12
C THR A 183 -23.69 -0.63 16.39
N SER A 184 -24.66 0.25 16.24
CA SER A 184 -25.41 0.84 17.33
C SER A 184 -26.90 0.67 17.09
N GLN A 185 -27.60 0.11 18.06
CA GLN A 185 -29.03 -0.14 18.02
C GLN A 185 -29.70 0.48 19.26
N TYR A 186 -30.75 1.22 19.04
CA TYR A 186 -31.53 1.89 20.08
C TYR A 186 -33.01 1.63 19.84
N TYR A 187 -33.72 1.23 20.90
CA TYR A 187 -35.16 1.02 20.89
C TYR A 187 -35.77 1.73 22.11
N GLY A 188 -36.88 2.41 21.87
CA GLY A 188 -37.56 3.18 22.92
C GLY A 188 -36.91 4.54 23.17
N THR A 189 -37.42 5.25 24.17
CA THR A 189 -36.91 6.56 24.61
C THR A 189 -36.09 6.35 25.89
N GLU A 190 -34.92 7.01 25.98
CA GLU A 190 -34.08 6.93 27.17
C GLU A 190 -34.84 7.37 28.41
N GLY A 191 -34.92 6.48 29.42
CA GLY A 191 -35.70 6.66 30.63
C GLY A 191 -36.99 5.84 30.70
N ASP A 192 -37.45 5.27 29.57
CA ASP A 192 -38.61 4.38 29.55
C ASP A 192 -38.22 2.97 29.99
N LYS A 193 -39.22 2.21 30.52
CA LYS A 193 -38.98 0.82 30.97
C LYS A 193 -38.58 -0.12 29.83
N ASP A 194 -38.99 0.18 28.61
CA ASP A 194 -38.75 -0.62 27.42
C ASP A 194 -37.56 -0.14 26.63
N TYR A 195 -36.78 0.82 27.16
CA TYR A 195 -35.55 1.29 26.51
C TYR A 195 -34.49 0.21 26.50
N SER A 196 -33.94 -0.04 25.31
CA SER A 196 -32.78 -0.90 25.17
C SER A 196 -31.76 -0.28 24.21
N SER A 197 -30.49 -0.41 24.55
CA SER A 197 -29.38 0.02 23.72
C SER A 197 -28.33 -1.07 23.59
N ARG A 198 -27.83 -1.26 22.37
CA ARG A 198 -26.75 -2.19 22.08
C ARG A 198 -25.71 -1.50 21.21
N PHE A 199 -24.47 -1.58 21.62
CA PHE A 199 -23.33 -1.08 20.88
C PHE A 199 -22.29 -2.19 20.71
N ILE A 200 -21.83 -2.40 19.49
CA ILE A 200 -20.75 -3.33 19.15
C ILE A 200 -19.70 -2.59 18.32
N GLU A 201 -18.46 -2.61 18.79
CA GLU A 201 -17.30 -2.11 18.05
C GLU A 201 -16.31 -3.27 17.83
N THR A 202 -16.06 -3.60 16.58
CA THR A 202 -15.03 -4.58 16.20
C THR A 202 -13.90 -3.87 15.48
N SER A 203 -12.67 -4.06 15.95
CA SER A 203 -11.46 -3.52 15.31
C SER A 203 -10.51 -4.65 14.97
N THR A 204 -10.28 -4.85 13.67
CA THR A 204 -9.34 -5.85 13.13
C THR A 204 -8.10 -5.15 12.62
N ARG A 205 -6.93 -5.70 12.94
CA ARG A 205 -5.62 -5.22 12.45
C ARG A 205 -4.82 -6.40 11.95
N ASN A 206 -4.13 -6.19 10.83
CA ASN A 206 -3.12 -7.10 10.32
C ASN A 206 -1.98 -6.29 9.69
N GLY A 207 -0.80 -6.88 9.61
CA GLY A 207 0.37 -6.22 9.06
C GLY A 207 1.48 -7.19 8.69
N ILE A 208 2.35 -6.72 7.80
CA ILE A 208 3.52 -7.45 7.34
C ILE A 208 4.70 -6.46 7.34
N ASN A 209 5.85 -6.90 7.86
CA ASN A 209 7.12 -6.22 7.72
C ASN A 209 8.08 -7.13 6.98
N ASP A 210 8.67 -6.63 5.92
CA ASP A 210 9.64 -7.36 5.11
C ASP A 210 10.98 -6.63 5.10
N PHE A 211 12.05 -7.40 5.24
CA PHE A 211 13.41 -6.94 5.03
C PHE A 211 14.06 -7.80 3.96
N GLY A 212 14.57 -7.16 2.92
CA GLY A 212 15.19 -7.81 1.77
C GLY A 212 16.62 -7.36 1.55
N VAL A 213 17.45 -8.32 1.15
CA VAL A 213 18.79 -8.07 0.60
C VAL A 213 18.88 -8.83 -0.71
N HIS A 214 19.16 -8.11 -1.80
CA HIS A 214 19.30 -8.66 -3.15
C HIS A 214 20.68 -8.29 -3.67
N ALA A 215 21.45 -9.28 -4.13
CA ALA A 215 22.75 -9.07 -4.73
C ALA A 215 22.79 -9.80 -6.08
N ASN A 216 22.97 -9.03 -7.17
CA ASN A 216 22.95 -9.53 -8.53
C ASN A 216 24.24 -9.11 -9.23
N PHE A 217 24.84 -10.03 -9.97
CA PHE A 217 26.05 -9.83 -10.72
C PHE A 217 25.90 -10.30 -12.16
N ASP A 218 26.37 -9.48 -13.09
CA ASP A 218 26.49 -9.78 -14.50
C ASP A 218 27.96 -9.90 -14.85
N TYR A 219 28.36 -11.04 -15.45
CA TYR A 219 29.72 -11.32 -15.86
C TYR A 219 29.77 -11.79 -17.31
N ILE A 220 30.46 -11.03 -18.16
CA ILE A 220 30.64 -11.27 -19.61
C ILE A 220 32.09 -11.58 -19.87
N PRO A 221 32.56 -12.82 -19.61
CA PRO A 221 33.96 -13.21 -19.81
C PRO A 221 34.34 -13.12 -21.28
N THR A 222 33.46 -13.52 -22.20
CA THR A 222 33.62 -13.49 -23.64
C THR A 222 32.31 -13.02 -24.29
N PRO A 223 32.32 -12.59 -25.57
CA PRO A 223 31.09 -12.23 -26.29
C PRO A 223 30.06 -13.37 -26.38
N ALA A 224 30.49 -14.63 -26.23
CA ALA A 224 29.64 -15.80 -26.31
C ALA A 224 28.94 -16.15 -24.98
N HIS A 225 29.39 -15.64 -23.84
CA HIS A 225 28.88 -15.98 -22.53
C HIS A 225 28.43 -14.76 -21.75
N HIS A 226 27.20 -14.76 -21.28
CA HIS A 226 26.68 -13.78 -20.36
C HIS A 226 26.15 -14.53 -19.11
N ILE A 227 26.97 -14.53 -18.07
CA ILE A 227 26.69 -15.22 -16.82
C ILE A 227 26.05 -14.23 -15.85
N ARG A 228 24.87 -14.59 -15.35
CA ARG A 228 24.19 -13.87 -14.27
C ARG A 228 24.11 -14.75 -13.06
N TYR A 229 24.46 -14.23 -11.92
CA TYR A 229 24.35 -14.94 -10.65
C TYR A 229 24.01 -13.97 -9.52
N GLY A 230 23.39 -14.50 -8.48
CA GLY A 230 22.96 -13.65 -7.39
C GLY A 230 22.39 -14.42 -6.22
N THR A 231 21.99 -13.65 -5.24
CA THR A 231 21.33 -14.15 -4.03
C THR A 231 20.25 -13.16 -3.59
N ASP A 232 19.13 -13.72 -3.16
CA ASP A 232 18.03 -12.99 -2.56
C ASP A 232 17.79 -13.56 -1.16
N TYR A 233 17.76 -12.67 -0.17
CA TYR A 233 17.35 -13.00 1.19
C TYR A 233 16.19 -12.11 1.59
N LEU A 234 15.11 -12.72 2.09
CA LEU A 234 13.93 -12.04 2.59
C LEU A 234 13.60 -12.54 3.99
N TYR A 235 13.44 -11.60 4.91
CA TYR A 235 12.90 -11.85 6.24
C TYR A 235 11.50 -11.24 6.33
N HIS A 236 10.52 -12.07 6.60
CA HIS A 236 9.12 -11.69 6.77
C HIS A 236 8.73 -11.74 8.24
N ARG A 237 8.05 -10.71 8.70
CA ARG A 237 7.39 -10.70 10.00
C ARG A 237 5.93 -10.40 9.82
N PHE A 238 5.11 -11.40 10.03
CA PHE A 238 3.66 -11.31 9.94
C PHE A 238 3.08 -10.96 11.30
N SER A 239 2.17 -10.01 11.32
CA SER A 239 1.27 -9.74 12.43
C SER A 239 -0.12 -10.12 11.92
N PRO A 240 -0.53 -11.40 12.09
CA PRO A 240 -1.82 -11.86 11.63
C PRO A 240 -2.94 -11.14 12.37
N GLU A 241 -4.15 -11.48 12.05
CA GLU A 241 -5.34 -10.81 12.50
C GLU A 241 -5.40 -10.63 14.02
N TYR A 242 -5.39 -9.37 14.46
CA TYR A 242 -5.66 -8.97 15.82
C TYR A 242 -7.06 -8.36 15.89
N ILE A 243 -7.96 -8.97 16.65
CA ILE A 243 -9.36 -8.55 16.79
C ILE A 243 -9.57 -8.02 18.20
N GLU A 244 -10.08 -6.79 18.28
CA GLU A 244 -10.59 -6.20 19.51
C GLU A 244 -12.09 -5.96 19.34
N GLU A 245 -12.90 -6.59 20.17
CA GLU A 245 -14.34 -6.43 20.22
C GLU A 245 -14.75 -5.75 21.54
N LYS A 246 -15.54 -4.70 21.43
CA LYS A 246 -16.16 -4.03 22.55
C LYS A 246 -17.67 -4.09 22.38
N THR A 247 -18.36 -4.60 23.35
CA THR A 247 -19.81 -4.67 23.38
C THR A 247 -20.32 -3.93 24.61
N SER A 248 -21.37 -3.15 24.43
CA SER A 248 -22.11 -2.54 25.55
C SER A 248 -23.59 -2.82 25.35
N GLU A 249 -24.20 -3.47 26.31
CA GLU A 249 -25.65 -3.69 26.37
C GLU A 249 -26.18 -3.00 27.62
N ASN A 250 -27.15 -2.11 27.43
CA ASN A 250 -27.76 -1.34 28.51
C ASN A 250 -26.71 -0.77 29.50
N LEU A 251 -25.67 -0.12 28.94
CA LEU A 251 -24.57 0.52 29.67
C LEU A 251 -23.57 -0.43 30.37
N SER A 252 -23.64 -1.73 30.13
CA SER A 252 -22.70 -2.71 30.66
C SER A 252 -21.63 -3.04 29.62
N PRO A 253 -20.41 -2.46 29.69
CA PRO A 253 -19.35 -2.67 28.69
C PRO A 253 -18.61 -3.99 28.91
N THR A 254 -18.35 -4.70 27.83
CA THR A 254 -17.43 -5.85 27.77
C THR A 254 -16.37 -5.65 26.71
N LYS A 255 -15.18 -6.19 26.94
CA LYS A 255 -14.10 -6.15 25.98
C LYS A 255 -13.50 -7.54 25.81
N ARG A 256 -13.37 -7.97 24.56
CA ARG A 256 -12.70 -9.22 24.16
C ARG A 256 -11.58 -8.93 23.20
N THR A 257 -10.46 -9.63 23.33
CA THR A 257 -9.30 -9.52 22.44
C THR A 257 -8.92 -10.91 21.97
N THR A 258 -8.66 -11.08 20.70
CA THR A 258 -8.25 -12.35 20.06
C THR A 258 -7.14 -12.07 19.05
N GLY A 259 -6.16 -12.96 18.92
CA GLY A 259 -4.97 -12.79 18.11
C GLY A 259 -3.85 -12.13 18.91
N ASP A 260 -2.71 -11.99 18.37
CA ASP A 260 -1.44 -11.37 18.81
C ASP A 260 -0.23 -12.31 18.57
N GLU A 261 -0.44 -13.40 17.88
CA GLU A 261 0.66 -14.27 17.47
C GLU A 261 1.44 -13.58 16.33
N ARG A 262 2.74 -13.44 16.55
CA ARG A 262 3.64 -12.93 15.52
C ARG A 262 4.38 -14.10 14.90
N LEU A 263 4.28 -14.22 13.59
CA LEU A 263 4.95 -15.25 12.80
C LEU A 263 6.12 -14.62 12.04
N SER A 264 7.19 -15.36 11.86
CA SER A 264 8.30 -14.93 11.02
C SER A 264 8.71 -16.05 10.06
N ALA A 265 9.16 -15.66 8.88
CA ALA A 265 9.69 -16.57 7.88
C ALA A 265 10.96 -15.99 7.27
N ASN A 266 11.86 -16.87 6.86
CA ASN A 266 13.07 -16.51 6.14
C ASN A 266 13.05 -17.22 4.78
N GLU A 267 13.34 -16.49 3.73
CA GLU A 267 13.52 -17.01 2.39
C GLU A 267 14.93 -16.71 1.91
N LEU A 268 15.63 -17.72 1.40
CA LEU A 268 16.94 -17.59 0.79
C LEU A 268 16.90 -18.26 -0.57
N ALA A 269 17.25 -17.50 -1.60
CA ALA A 269 17.42 -18.00 -2.96
C ALA A 269 18.82 -17.67 -3.46
N VAL A 270 19.43 -18.61 -4.18
CA VAL A 270 20.68 -18.42 -4.90
C VAL A 270 20.46 -18.91 -6.33
N PHE A 271 20.90 -18.14 -7.29
CA PHE A 271 20.77 -18.49 -8.70
C PHE A 271 22.04 -18.22 -9.47
N ALA A 272 22.22 -18.98 -10.55
CA ALA A 272 23.23 -18.75 -11.58
C ALA A 272 22.67 -19.19 -12.92
N GLU A 273 22.87 -18.37 -13.96
CA GLU A 273 22.49 -18.69 -15.33
C GLU A 273 23.58 -18.24 -16.31
N ASP A 274 23.71 -18.92 -17.41
CA ASP A 274 24.59 -18.53 -18.52
C ASP A 274 23.77 -18.47 -19.82
N ASP A 275 23.82 -17.32 -20.47
CA ASP A 275 23.24 -17.11 -21.81
C ASP A 275 24.38 -17.32 -22.82
N TRP A 276 24.48 -18.54 -23.34
CA TRP A 276 25.53 -18.98 -24.21
C TRP A 276 25.12 -18.90 -25.68
N ALA A 277 25.78 -18.02 -26.43
CA ALA A 277 25.66 -17.94 -27.89
C ALA A 277 26.56 -19.02 -28.54
N ILE A 278 25.96 -20.13 -28.94
CA ILE A 278 26.67 -21.30 -29.51
C ILE A 278 27.14 -21.03 -30.97
N SER A 279 26.44 -20.13 -31.65
CA SER A 279 26.81 -19.71 -33.05
C SER A 279 26.58 -18.20 -33.21
N PRO A 280 27.43 -17.50 -33.96
CA PRO A 280 27.23 -16.09 -34.27
C PRO A 280 26.01 -15.85 -35.18
#